data_6c34774d66c3a96602ff2cdfaf54af51
#
_entry.id   6c34774d66c3a96602ff2cdfaf54af51
#
_cell.length_a   1.000
_cell.length_b   1.000
_cell.length_c   1.000
_cell.angle_alpha   90.00
_cell.angle_beta   90.00
_cell.angle_gamma   90.00
#
_symmetry.space_group_name_H-M   'P 1'
#
loop_
_entity.id
_entity.type
_entity.pdbx_description
1 polymer ?
#
loop_
_entity_poly.entity_id
_entity_poly.type
_entity_poly.pdbx_seq_one_letter_code
_entity_poly.pdbx_strand_id
1 'polypeptide(L)'
;MVDASTSWRILRNVAEPIDARERRELCDLLIELGPDAPTLCEGWTTADLAAHLVLREHFHRWPDERRAVEKARGWTELVARLRAGAPPIPWRIPGVRTMLNGFEYLIHHEDARRANGIGPRLDRPDLDELSWRMSAFISRRAARKTRPFGLLLVCDDGKCRLFGSEPAAVLSGRATELALYLGGRRSAAEAALSGPDEAVAAVEKANLRL
;
A
#
# COMPACT_ATOMS: atom_id res chain seq x y z
N MET A 1 -30.36 -34.56 -13.94
CA MET A 1 -29.98 -33.55 -14.99
C MET A 1 -29.84 -32.22 -14.26
N VAL A 2 -28.59 -31.78 -13.94
CA VAL A 2 -28.36 -30.50 -13.26
C VAL A 2 -28.48 -29.44 -14.32
N ASP A 3 -29.40 -28.49 -14.11
CA ASP A 3 -29.68 -27.41 -15.05
C ASP A 3 -28.42 -26.54 -15.29
N ALA A 4 -28.02 -26.44 -16.54
CA ALA A 4 -26.88 -25.63 -17.00
C ALA A 4 -26.99 -24.15 -16.58
N SER A 5 -28.21 -23.62 -16.34
CA SER A 5 -28.46 -22.25 -15.90
C SER A 5 -28.01 -22.00 -14.45
N THR A 6 -27.96 -23.04 -13.61
CA THR A 6 -27.52 -22.92 -12.21
C THR A 6 -26.00 -22.84 -12.08
N SER A 7 -25.26 -23.47 -12.99
CA SER A 7 -23.78 -23.42 -13.01
C SER A 7 -23.23 -22.05 -13.32
N TRP A 8 -23.90 -21.23 -14.08
CA TRP A 8 -23.49 -19.86 -14.43
C TRP A 8 -23.55 -18.88 -13.25
N ARG A 9 -24.48 -19.09 -12.31
CA ARG A 9 -24.65 -18.21 -11.15
C ARG A 9 -23.58 -18.46 -10.09
N ILE A 10 -23.04 -19.65 -9.97
CA ILE A 10 -22.00 -20.02 -9.01
C ILE A 10 -20.65 -19.37 -9.42
N LEU A 11 -20.39 -19.23 -10.72
CA LEU A 11 -19.16 -18.63 -11.23
C LEU A 11 -19.11 -17.10 -11.16
N ARG A 12 -20.25 -16.43 -10.89
CA ARG A 12 -20.34 -14.96 -10.82
C ARG A 12 -20.07 -14.34 -9.47
N ASN A 13 -19.79 -15.12 -8.43
CA ASN A 13 -19.62 -14.61 -7.07
C ASN A 13 -18.18 -14.74 -6.56
N VAL A 14 -17.18 -14.74 -7.45
CA VAL A 14 -15.79 -14.54 -7.03
C VAL A 14 -15.63 -13.06 -6.77
N ALA A 15 -15.48 -12.69 -5.49
CA ALA A 15 -15.22 -11.30 -5.13
C ALA A 15 -14.02 -10.76 -5.93
N GLU A 16 -14.16 -9.52 -6.43
CA GLU A 16 -13.07 -8.85 -7.16
C GLU A 16 -11.79 -8.90 -6.30
N PRO A 17 -10.65 -9.36 -6.85
CA PRO A 17 -9.39 -9.38 -6.14
C PRO A 17 -9.02 -7.98 -5.62
N ILE A 18 -8.48 -7.92 -4.40
CA ILE A 18 -8.21 -6.65 -3.72
C ILE A 18 -7.28 -5.74 -4.53
N ASP A 19 -6.28 -6.30 -5.23
CA ASP A 19 -5.39 -5.54 -6.09
C ASP A 19 -6.09 -4.94 -7.31
N ALA A 20 -7.04 -5.66 -7.90
CA ALA A 20 -7.85 -5.16 -9.02
C ALA A 20 -8.78 -4.04 -8.57
N ARG A 21 -9.44 -4.21 -7.43
CA ARG A 21 -10.32 -3.21 -6.84
C ARG A 21 -9.56 -1.94 -6.45
N GLU A 22 -8.44 -2.07 -5.73
CA GLU A 22 -7.62 -0.91 -5.34
C GLU A 22 -7.07 -0.16 -6.54
N ARG A 23 -6.60 -0.88 -7.57
CA ARG A 23 -6.13 -0.27 -8.81
C ARG A 23 -7.24 0.54 -9.49
N ARG A 24 -8.44 -0.02 -9.61
CA ARG A 24 -9.59 0.65 -10.23
C ARG A 24 -9.97 1.92 -9.46
N GLU A 25 -10.10 1.82 -8.13
CA GLU A 25 -10.46 2.94 -7.26
C GLU A 25 -9.37 4.03 -7.24
N LEU A 26 -8.09 3.64 -7.27
CA LEU A 26 -6.99 4.59 -7.43
C LEU A 26 -7.06 5.31 -8.78
N CYS A 27 -7.32 4.60 -9.88
CA CYS A 27 -7.46 5.24 -11.20
C CYS A 27 -8.62 6.23 -11.24
N ASP A 28 -9.74 5.94 -10.55
CA ASP A 28 -10.87 6.86 -10.45
C ASP A 28 -10.46 8.15 -9.71
N LEU A 29 -9.76 8.00 -8.57
CA LEU A 29 -9.20 9.14 -7.82
C LEU A 29 -8.20 9.95 -8.65
N LEU A 30 -7.30 9.29 -9.37
CA LEU A 30 -6.30 9.96 -10.19
C LEU A 30 -6.95 10.80 -11.30
N ILE A 31 -8.04 10.31 -11.92
CA ILE A 31 -8.81 11.07 -12.91
C ILE A 31 -9.42 12.32 -12.27
N GLU A 32 -9.98 12.20 -11.07
CA GLU A 32 -10.59 13.30 -10.33
C GLU A 32 -9.56 14.37 -9.96
N LEU A 33 -8.38 13.96 -9.48
CA LEU A 33 -7.33 14.87 -9.04
C LEU A 33 -6.56 15.54 -10.20
N GLY A 34 -6.49 14.89 -11.36
CA GLY A 34 -5.68 15.34 -12.49
C GLY A 34 -4.19 15.00 -12.35
N PRO A 35 -3.35 15.33 -13.38
CA PRO A 35 -1.96 14.88 -13.47
C PRO A 35 -0.97 15.59 -12.54
N ASP A 36 -1.30 16.80 -12.09
CA ASP A 36 -0.37 17.70 -11.40
C ASP A 36 -0.61 17.77 -9.88
N ALA A 37 -1.59 17.01 -9.37
CA ALA A 37 -1.90 16.99 -7.95
C ALA A 37 -0.72 16.40 -7.14
N PRO A 38 -0.48 16.89 -5.91
CA PRO A 38 0.60 16.40 -5.07
C PRO A 38 0.35 14.97 -4.59
N THR A 39 1.44 14.29 -4.19
CA THR A 39 1.40 13.01 -3.48
C THR A 39 2.29 13.07 -2.24
N LEU A 40 2.19 12.09 -1.33
CA LEU A 40 3.13 11.98 -0.21
C LEU A 40 4.53 11.48 -0.64
N CYS A 41 4.68 11.02 -1.87
CA CYS A 41 5.99 10.71 -2.43
C CYS A 41 6.70 12.03 -2.77
N GLU A 42 7.80 12.31 -2.08
CA GLU A 42 8.53 13.56 -2.22
C GLU A 42 8.89 13.89 -3.68
N GLY A 43 8.43 15.05 -4.14
CA GLY A 43 8.65 15.54 -5.51
C GLY A 43 7.81 14.85 -6.59
N TRP A 44 6.86 13.99 -6.23
CA TRP A 44 5.99 13.32 -7.20
C TRP A 44 4.61 13.95 -7.30
N THR A 45 4.18 14.15 -8.53
CA THR A 45 2.78 14.40 -8.87
C THR A 45 2.01 13.09 -9.04
N THR A 46 0.69 13.18 -9.19
CA THR A 46 -0.17 12.04 -9.57
C THR A 46 0.28 11.39 -10.88
N ALA A 47 0.80 12.17 -11.84
CA ALA A 47 1.36 11.62 -13.07
C ALA A 47 2.64 10.80 -12.84
N ASP A 48 3.52 11.23 -11.91
CA ASP A 48 4.70 10.46 -11.52
C ASP A 48 4.32 9.15 -10.83
N LEU A 49 3.32 9.22 -9.95
CA LEU A 49 2.77 8.07 -9.25
C LEU A 49 2.15 7.05 -10.23
N ALA A 50 1.33 7.51 -11.17
CA ALA A 50 0.72 6.65 -12.18
C ALA A 50 1.79 5.98 -13.07
N ALA A 51 2.80 6.74 -13.50
CA ALA A 51 3.91 6.21 -14.29
C ALA A 51 4.73 5.17 -13.52
N HIS A 52 5.01 5.42 -12.22
CA HIS A 52 5.66 4.44 -11.35
C HIS A 52 4.89 3.11 -11.29
N LEU A 53 3.58 3.17 -11.04
CA LEU A 53 2.74 1.98 -10.92
C LEU A 53 2.64 1.19 -12.23
N VAL A 54 2.53 1.86 -13.38
CA VAL A 54 2.59 1.20 -14.70
C VAL A 54 3.91 0.48 -14.88
N LEU A 55 5.04 1.14 -14.62
CA LEU A 55 6.36 0.55 -14.78
C LEU A 55 6.56 -0.64 -13.85
N ARG A 56 6.17 -0.51 -12.58
CA ARG A 56 6.28 -1.57 -11.58
C ARG A 56 5.54 -2.84 -12.00
N GLU A 57 4.37 -2.72 -12.59
CA GLU A 57 3.63 -3.89 -13.06
C GLU A 57 4.23 -4.57 -14.29
N HIS A 58 4.85 -3.79 -15.18
CA HIS A 58 5.33 -4.30 -16.46
C HIS A 58 6.78 -4.75 -16.44
N PHE A 59 7.61 -4.21 -15.53
CA PHE A 59 9.06 -4.46 -15.52
C PHE A 59 9.58 -4.82 -14.12
N HIS A 60 10.63 -5.65 -14.04
CA HIS A 60 11.27 -6.03 -12.76
C HIS A 60 12.29 -4.99 -12.26
N ARG A 61 12.80 -4.14 -13.13
CA ARG A 61 13.73 -3.05 -12.83
C ARG A 61 13.45 -1.90 -13.78
N TRP A 62 13.32 -0.70 -13.21
CA TRP A 62 13.12 0.53 -13.97
C TRP A 62 13.92 1.68 -13.39
N PRO A 63 14.78 2.29 -14.19
CA PRO A 63 15.39 3.57 -13.83
C PRO A 63 14.34 4.69 -13.86
N ASP A 64 14.58 5.73 -13.05
CA ASP A 64 13.67 6.87 -12.93
C ASP A 64 13.41 7.58 -14.27
N GLU A 65 14.37 7.53 -15.21
CA GLU A 65 14.23 8.09 -16.55
C GLU A 65 13.04 7.53 -17.32
N ARG A 66 12.66 6.27 -17.06
CA ARG A 66 11.49 5.66 -17.70
C ARG A 66 10.16 6.27 -17.28
N ARG A 67 10.08 6.88 -16.09
CA ARG A 67 8.87 7.60 -15.68
C ARG A 67 8.58 8.77 -16.62
N ALA A 68 9.60 9.52 -17.02
CA ALA A 68 9.44 10.61 -17.99
C ALA A 68 8.88 10.10 -19.33
N VAL A 69 9.35 8.94 -19.80
CA VAL A 69 8.85 8.30 -21.04
C VAL A 69 7.39 7.89 -20.92
N GLU A 70 7.00 7.30 -19.79
CA GLU A 70 5.59 6.95 -19.58
C GLU A 70 4.68 8.19 -19.48
N LYS A 71 5.13 9.24 -18.78
CA LYS A 71 4.38 10.52 -18.69
C LYS A 71 4.23 11.19 -20.05
N ALA A 72 5.22 11.08 -20.94
CA ALA A 72 5.17 11.67 -22.28
C ALA A 72 4.07 11.07 -23.19
N ARG A 73 3.47 9.94 -22.82
CA ARG A 73 2.31 9.36 -23.53
C ARG A 73 1.02 10.16 -23.35
N GLY A 74 0.98 11.04 -22.36
CA GLY A 74 -0.20 11.81 -21.99
C GLY A 74 -1.04 11.15 -20.89
N TRP A 75 -1.73 11.99 -20.14
CA TRP A 75 -2.45 11.61 -18.92
C TRP A 75 -3.50 10.51 -19.14
N THR A 76 -4.35 10.68 -20.14
CA THR A 76 -5.45 9.76 -20.44
C THR A 76 -4.93 8.36 -20.76
N GLU A 77 -3.89 8.27 -21.60
CA GLU A 77 -3.29 6.97 -21.94
C GLU A 77 -2.60 6.35 -20.75
N LEU A 78 -1.89 7.13 -19.95
CA LEU A 78 -1.18 6.67 -18.77
C LEU A 78 -2.15 6.02 -17.75
N VAL A 79 -3.26 6.71 -17.43
CA VAL A 79 -4.28 6.17 -16.51
C VAL A 79 -5.00 4.96 -17.11
N ALA A 80 -5.28 4.96 -18.43
CA ALA A 80 -5.88 3.80 -19.10
C ALA A 80 -4.97 2.57 -19.02
N ARG A 81 -3.67 2.72 -19.21
CA ARG A 81 -2.67 1.64 -19.05
C ARG A 81 -2.59 1.13 -17.62
N LEU A 82 -2.58 2.03 -16.63
CA LEU A 82 -2.62 1.65 -15.22
C LEU A 82 -3.88 0.83 -14.93
N ARG A 83 -5.04 1.28 -15.40
CA ARG A 83 -6.34 0.61 -15.22
C ARG A 83 -6.38 -0.78 -15.85
N ALA A 84 -5.80 -0.94 -17.03
CA ALA A 84 -5.70 -2.23 -17.70
C ALA A 84 -4.81 -3.23 -16.95
N GLY A 85 -3.81 -2.73 -16.22
CA GLY A 85 -2.83 -3.55 -15.51
C GLY A 85 -1.87 -4.30 -16.44
N ALA A 86 -0.92 -5.01 -15.86
CA ALA A 86 0.02 -5.82 -16.62
C ALA A 86 -0.66 -7.06 -17.22
N PRO A 87 -0.20 -7.52 -18.39
CA PRO A 87 -0.61 -8.80 -18.96
C PRO A 87 -0.38 -9.94 -17.95
N PRO A 88 -1.22 -11.00 -17.96
CA PRO A 88 -1.02 -12.15 -17.09
C PRO A 88 0.31 -12.83 -17.42
N ILE A 89 1.18 -12.96 -16.41
CA ILE A 89 2.46 -13.63 -16.55
C ILE A 89 2.34 -15.03 -15.92
N PRO A 90 2.50 -16.13 -16.67
CA PRO A 90 2.18 -17.49 -16.22
C PRO A 90 2.90 -17.95 -14.94
N TRP A 91 4.11 -17.46 -14.69
CA TRP A 91 4.94 -17.90 -13.55
C TRP A 91 4.77 -17.08 -12.25
N ARG A 92 3.86 -16.14 -12.19
CA ARG A 92 3.57 -15.43 -10.95
C ARG A 92 2.53 -16.18 -10.14
N ILE A 93 2.88 -16.53 -8.89
CA ILE A 93 1.95 -17.16 -7.95
C ILE A 93 0.79 -16.18 -7.65
N PRO A 94 -0.46 -16.49 -8.04
CA PRO A 94 -1.55 -15.51 -8.03
C PRO A 94 -1.79 -14.84 -6.68
N GLY A 95 -1.88 -15.60 -5.59
CA GLY A 95 -2.20 -15.06 -4.26
C GLY A 95 -1.11 -14.14 -3.70
N VAL A 96 0.17 -14.46 -3.92
CA VAL A 96 1.30 -13.62 -3.49
C VAL A 96 1.33 -12.32 -4.28
N ARG A 97 1.12 -12.40 -5.60
CA ARG A 97 1.02 -11.23 -6.46
C ARG A 97 -0.11 -10.30 -6.03
N THR A 98 -1.30 -10.84 -5.81
CA THR A 98 -2.47 -10.06 -5.38
C THR A 98 -2.21 -9.33 -4.06
N MET A 99 -1.56 -10.00 -3.10
CA MET A 99 -1.21 -9.40 -1.82
C MET A 99 -0.19 -8.26 -1.98
N LEU A 100 0.89 -8.49 -2.74
CA LEU A 100 1.94 -7.49 -2.95
C LEU A 100 1.45 -6.29 -3.76
N ASN A 101 0.69 -6.54 -4.83
CA ASN A 101 0.13 -5.46 -5.63
C ASN A 101 -0.96 -4.69 -4.87
N GLY A 102 -1.85 -5.41 -4.18
CA GLY A 102 -2.90 -4.78 -3.37
C GLY A 102 -2.30 -3.86 -2.31
N PHE A 103 -1.23 -4.28 -1.66
CA PHE A 103 -0.54 -3.44 -0.68
C PHE A 103 0.13 -2.21 -1.31
N GLU A 104 0.78 -2.37 -2.45
CA GLU A 104 1.38 -1.25 -3.19
C GLU A 104 0.32 -0.23 -3.63
N TYR A 105 -0.80 -0.72 -4.20
CA TYR A 105 -1.91 0.16 -4.57
C TYR A 105 -2.51 0.86 -3.35
N LEU A 106 -2.67 0.15 -2.22
CA LEU A 106 -3.15 0.74 -0.98
C LEU A 106 -2.28 1.91 -0.53
N ILE A 107 -0.96 1.70 -0.44
CA ILE A 107 -0.01 2.74 0.00
C ILE A 107 -0.07 3.96 -0.92
N HIS A 108 -0.03 3.74 -2.22
CA HIS A 108 -0.04 4.84 -3.19
C HIS A 108 -1.41 5.50 -3.37
N HIS A 109 -2.49 4.77 -3.10
CA HIS A 109 -3.83 5.36 -3.02
C HIS A 109 -3.90 6.34 -1.83
N GLU A 110 -3.39 5.94 -0.67
CA GLU A 110 -3.30 6.83 0.48
C GLU A 110 -2.30 7.98 0.24
N ASP A 111 -1.21 7.76 -0.50
CA ASP A 111 -0.30 8.85 -0.89
C ASP A 111 -1.01 9.96 -1.67
N ALA A 112 -1.86 9.60 -2.62
CA ALA A 112 -2.66 10.56 -3.38
C ALA A 112 -3.77 11.19 -2.51
N ARG A 113 -4.49 10.39 -1.73
CA ARG A 113 -5.59 10.87 -0.86
C ARG A 113 -5.11 11.88 0.16
N ARG A 114 -4.12 11.48 0.98
CA ARG A 114 -3.66 12.28 2.13
C ARG A 114 -2.99 13.58 1.70
N ALA A 115 -2.25 13.58 0.61
CA ALA A 115 -1.65 14.80 0.07
C ALA A 115 -2.68 15.83 -0.42
N ASN A 116 -3.92 15.36 -0.73
CA ASN A 116 -5.01 16.22 -1.19
C ASN A 116 -6.11 16.41 -0.12
N GLY A 117 -5.79 16.19 1.16
CA GLY A 117 -6.70 16.44 2.27
C GLY A 117 -7.86 15.42 2.41
N ILE A 118 -7.78 14.29 1.71
CA ILE A 118 -8.79 13.24 1.76
C ILE A 118 -8.42 12.26 2.88
N GLY A 119 -9.26 12.14 3.89
CA GLY A 119 -9.02 11.34 5.09
C GLY A 119 -8.99 9.82 4.90
N PRO A 120 -8.78 9.06 6.01
CA PRO A 120 -8.73 7.60 5.99
C PRO A 120 -10.01 6.94 5.46
N ARG A 121 -9.86 5.73 4.91
CA ARG A 121 -10.98 4.89 4.45
C ARG A 121 -11.41 3.96 5.59
N LEU A 122 -12.35 4.41 6.42
CA LEU A 122 -12.74 3.71 7.66
C LEU A 122 -13.62 2.48 7.43
N ASP A 123 -14.28 2.38 6.29
CA ASP A 123 -15.24 1.35 5.90
C ASP A 123 -14.62 0.20 5.08
N ARG A 124 -13.29 0.02 5.17
CA ARG A 124 -12.53 -0.95 4.36
C ARG A 124 -11.77 -1.97 5.23
N PRO A 125 -12.50 -2.92 5.86
CA PRO A 125 -11.86 -3.97 6.67
C PRO A 125 -10.96 -4.91 5.86
N ASP A 126 -11.19 -5.03 4.55
CA ASP A 126 -10.33 -5.77 3.63
C ASP A 126 -8.92 -5.15 3.52
N LEU A 127 -8.82 -3.83 3.56
CA LEU A 127 -7.54 -3.12 3.56
C LEU A 127 -6.82 -3.24 4.91
N ASP A 128 -7.56 -3.23 6.02
CA ASP A 128 -6.98 -3.46 7.33
C ASP A 128 -6.40 -4.88 7.45
N GLU A 129 -7.10 -5.89 6.95
CA GLU A 129 -6.58 -7.26 6.94
C GLU A 129 -5.35 -7.41 6.04
N LEU A 130 -5.35 -6.80 4.85
CA LEU A 130 -4.19 -6.77 3.97
C LEU A 130 -3.00 -6.10 4.66
N SER A 131 -3.20 -4.94 5.27
CA SER A 131 -2.20 -4.16 5.99
C SER A 131 -1.62 -4.93 7.17
N TRP A 132 -2.48 -5.61 7.95
CA TRP A 132 -2.04 -6.45 9.07
C TRP A 132 -1.16 -7.62 8.61
N ARG A 133 -1.51 -8.29 7.53
CA ARG A 133 -0.68 -9.35 6.93
C ARG A 133 0.67 -8.81 6.48
N MET A 134 0.68 -7.67 5.80
CA MET A 134 1.91 -7.04 5.32
C MET A 134 2.76 -6.47 6.45
N SER A 135 2.16 -6.07 7.57
CA SER A 135 2.88 -5.55 8.73
C SER A 135 3.96 -6.50 9.24
N ALA A 136 3.74 -7.81 9.14
CA ALA A 136 4.73 -8.81 9.54
C ALA A 136 6.04 -8.70 8.76
N PHE A 137 5.95 -8.42 7.47
CA PHE A 137 7.13 -8.27 6.62
C PHE A 137 7.83 -6.92 6.87
N ILE A 138 7.06 -5.84 6.91
CA ILE A 138 7.58 -4.48 7.07
C ILE A 138 8.21 -4.30 8.45
N SER A 139 7.55 -4.79 9.50
CA SER A 139 8.01 -4.62 10.88
C SER A 139 9.27 -5.41 11.19
N ARG A 140 9.49 -6.57 10.56
CA ARG A 140 10.78 -7.27 10.68
C ARG A 140 11.95 -6.43 10.17
N ARG A 141 11.72 -5.66 9.10
CA ARG A 141 12.72 -4.73 8.56
C ARG A 141 12.90 -3.53 9.51
N ALA A 142 11.79 -2.96 9.99
CA ALA A 142 11.81 -1.85 10.95
C ALA A 142 12.57 -2.24 12.24
N ALA A 143 12.22 -3.35 12.86
CA ALA A 143 12.86 -3.83 14.09
C ALA A 143 14.37 -4.13 13.95
N ARG A 144 14.86 -4.46 12.75
CA ARG A 144 16.30 -4.56 12.50
C ARG A 144 17.01 -3.20 12.55
N LYS A 145 16.30 -2.14 12.15
CA LYS A 145 16.85 -0.76 12.13
C LYS A 145 16.78 -0.07 13.49
N THR A 146 15.95 -0.58 14.41
CA THR A 146 15.75 -0.01 15.75
C THR A 146 16.55 -0.72 16.84
N ARG A 147 17.33 -1.74 16.49
CA ARG A 147 18.15 -2.48 17.47
C ARG A 147 18.96 -1.57 18.39
N PRO A 148 19.09 -1.88 19.69
CA PRO A 148 18.67 -3.14 20.34
C PRO A 148 17.19 -3.24 20.69
N PHE A 149 16.40 -2.18 20.47
CA PHE A 149 15.00 -2.10 20.86
C PHE A 149 14.09 -2.87 19.91
N GLY A 150 13.01 -3.45 20.47
CA GLY A 150 11.94 -4.05 19.69
C GLY A 150 10.89 -3.04 19.21
N LEU A 151 9.93 -3.56 18.46
CA LEU A 151 8.74 -2.84 17.99
C LEU A 151 7.51 -3.70 18.26
N LEU A 152 6.61 -3.23 19.12
CA LEU A 152 5.30 -3.83 19.37
C LEU A 152 4.25 -3.09 18.56
N LEU A 153 3.55 -3.81 17.68
CA LEU A 153 2.35 -3.30 17.03
C LEU A 153 1.13 -3.66 17.84
N VAL A 154 0.25 -2.69 18.05
CA VAL A 154 -1.05 -2.85 18.71
C VAL A 154 -2.14 -2.29 17.80
N CYS A 155 -2.98 -3.18 17.26
CA CYS A 155 -4.07 -2.79 16.38
C CYS A 155 -5.34 -2.50 17.19
N ASP A 156 -6.16 -1.55 16.74
CA ASP A 156 -7.41 -1.16 17.39
C ASP A 156 -8.42 -2.33 17.53
N ASP A 157 -8.31 -3.35 16.69
CA ASP A 157 -9.10 -4.58 16.77
C ASP A 157 -8.60 -5.61 17.80
N GLY A 158 -7.61 -5.24 18.60
CA GLY A 158 -7.00 -6.07 19.65
C GLY A 158 -5.87 -6.98 19.20
N LYS A 159 -5.57 -7.06 17.91
CA LYS A 159 -4.40 -7.81 17.43
C LYS A 159 -3.11 -7.13 17.87
N CYS A 160 -2.13 -7.91 18.32
CA CYS A 160 -0.80 -7.39 18.64
C CYS A 160 0.31 -8.29 18.10
N ARG A 161 1.50 -7.69 17.90
CA ARG A 161 2.66 -8.44 17.39
C ARG A 161 3.97 -7.73 17.77
N LEU A 162 4.84 -8.47 18.48
CA LEU A 162 6.17 -8.00 18.85
C LEU A 162 7.20 -8.44 17.80
N PHE A 163 8.08 -7.52 17.43
CA PHE A 163 9.25 -7.75 16.58
C PHE A 163 10.52 -7.30 17.31
N GLY A 164 11.52 -8.17 17.36
CA GLY A 164 12.72 -7.93 18.15
C GLY A 164 12.54 -8.33 19.60
N SER A 165 13.20 -7.62 20.52
CA SER A 165 13.21 -7.89 21.97
C SER A 165 12.75 -6.69 22.76
N GLU A 166 12.37 -6.90 24.01
CA GLU A 166 12.15 -5.80 24.94
C GLU A 166 13.48 -5.21 25.44
N PRO A 167 13.50 -3.90 25.81
CA PRO A 167 12.36 -2.99 25.75
C PRO A 167 11.97 -2.65 24.32
N ALA A 168 10.68 -2.40 24.08
CA ALA A 168 10.11 -2.16 22.76
C ALA A 168 9.35 -0.83 22.72
N ALA A 169 9.45 -0.13 21.58
CA ALA A 169 8.51 0.93 21.25
C ALA A 169 7.16 0.31 20.86
N VAL A 170 6.07 0.98 21.21
CA VAL A 170 4.70 0.57 20.89
C VAL A 170 4.15 1.49 19.81
N LEU A 171 3.77 0.92 18.68
CA LEU A 171 3.05 1.62 17.61
C LEU A 171 1.61 1.11 17.59
N SER A 172 0.65 2.00 17.88
CA SER A 172 -0.77 1.67 18.01
C SER A 172 -1.65 2.43 17.02
N GLY A 173 -2.75 1.82 16.59
CA GLY A 173 -3.72 2.37 15.66
C GLY A 173 -4.34 1.34 14.74
N ARG A 174 -5.13 1.78 13.76
CA ARG A 174 -5.68 0.88 12.73
C ARG A 174 -4.56 0.23 11.91
N ALA A 175 -4.80 -0.98 11.43
CA ALA A 175 -3.80 -1.72 10.68
C ALA A 175 -3.28 -0.98 9.44
N THR A 176 -4.16 -0.25 8.73
CA THR A 176 -3.78 0.60 7.60
C THR A 176 -2.86 1.75 8.03
N GLU A 177 -3.15 2.40 9.15
CA GLU A 177 -2.33 3.50 9.69
C GLU A 177 -0.96 3.01 10.17
N LEU A 178 -0.92 1.83 10.81
CA LEU A 178 0.35 1.18 11.17
C LEU A 178 1.20 0.89 9.91
N ALA A 179 0.57 0.42 8.83
CA ALA A 179 1.26 0.15 7.57
C ALA A 179 1.80 1.43 6.92
N LEU A 180 1.03 2.53 6.92
CA LEU A 180 1.48 3.84 6.43
C LEU A 180 2.66 4.37 7.24
N TYR A 181 2.57 4.33 8.55
CA TYR A 181 3.67 4.76 9.44
C TYR A 181 4.96 4.00 9.14
N LEU A 182 4.87 2.67 9.09
CA LEU A 182 5.99 1.78 8.80
C LEU A 182 6.51 1.91 7.35
N GLY A 183 5.65 2.33 6.44
CA GLY A 183 5.99 2.66 5.05
C GLY A 183 6.66 4.03 4.88
N GLY A 184 6.89 4.76 5.99
CA GLY A 184 7.56 6.06 5.99
C GLY A 184 6.63 7.26 5.85
N ARG A 185 5.31 7.08 5.90
CA ARG A 185 4.28 8.13 5.83
C ARG A 185 3.87 8.60 7.24
N ARG A 186 4.85 8.77 8.14
CA ARG A 186 4.63 9.03 9.57
C ARG A 186 3.74 10.24 9.86
N SER A 187 3.99 11.36 9.19
CA SER A 187 3.23 12.61 9.38
C SER A 187 1.79 12.56 8.87
N ALA A 188 1.49 11.60 8.00
CA ALA A 188 0.17 11.43 7.43
C ALA A 188 -0.61 10.26 8.04
N ALA A 189 0.06 9.39 8.81
CA ALA A 189 -0.55 8.24 9.47
C ALA A 189 -1.19 8.65 10.81
N GLU A 190 -2.41 8.19 11.04
CA GLU A 190 -3.12 8.32 12.31
C GLU A 190 -2.75 7.16 13.25
N ALA A 191 -1.46 7.09 13.62
CA ALA A 191 -0.90 6.08 14.50
C ALA A 191 -0.12 6.75 15.64
N ALA A 192 -0.20 6.18 16.85
CA ALA A 192 0.49 6.69 18.02
C ALA A 192 1.74 5.86 18.32
N LEU A 193 2.88 6.54 18.52
CA LEU A 193 4.13 5.92 18.97
C LEU A 193 4.34 6.23 20.46
N SER A 194 4.62 5.22 21.25
CA SER A 194 4.84 5.33 22.71
C SER A 194 5.83 4.27 23.20
N GLY A 195 6.17 4.32 24.50
CA GLY A 195 7.06 3.37 25.13
C GLY A 195 8.27 4.04 25.79
N PRO A 196 9.33 3.30 26.11
CA PRO A 196 10.57 3.86 26.66
C PRO A 196 11.19 4.88 25.70
N ASP A 197 11.65 6.03 26.21
CA ASP A 197 12.16 7.15 25.41
C ASP A 197 13.23 6.74 24.42
N GLU A 198 14.16 5.87 24.81
CA GLU A 198 15.23 5.39 23.96
C GLU A 198 14.70 4.53 22.80
N ALA A 199 13.69 3.70 23.05
CA ALA A 199 13.06 2.86 22.03
C ALA A 199 12.24 3.73 21.03
N VAL A 200 11.52 4.71 21.54
CA VAL A 200 10.79 5.70 20.72
C VAL A 200 11.77 6.47 19.83
N ALA A 201 12.85 7.02 20.41
CA ALA A 201 13.88 7.74 19.67
C ALA A 201 14.57 6.86 18.59
N ALA A 202 14.76 5.57 18.86
CA ALA A 202 15.29 4.64 17.86
C ALA A 202 14.35 4.45 16.66
N VAL A 203 13.03 4.36 16.90
CA VAL A 203 12.04 4.29 15.82
C VAL A 203 12.00 5.61 15.04
N GLU A 204 12.02 6.76 15.70
CA GLU A 204 12.00 8.07 15.05
C GLU A 204 13.21 8.31 14.17
N LYS A 205 14.41 7.90 14.58
CA LYS A 205 15.65 8.01 13.80
C LYS A 205 15.73 7.02 12.65
N ALA A 206 15.04 5.88 12.74
CA ALA A 206 15.12 4.85 11.71
C ALA A 206 14.49 5.31 10.39
N ASN A 207 15.20 5.15 9.28
CA ASN A 207 14.61 5.33 7.95
C ASN A 207 13.73 4.09 7.63
N LEU A 208 12.42 4.23 7.75
CA LEU A 208 11.44 3.16 7.52
C LEU A 208 10.90 3.12 6.09
N ARG A 209 11.31 4.03 5.20
CA ARG A 209 10.84 4.05 3.80
C ARG A 209 11.06 2.68 3.14
N LEU A 210 10.02 2.20 2.45
CA LEU A 210 9.97 0.94 1.70
C LEU A 210 10.69 1.09 0.36
#